data_05616a713522999dbf6750e7beb327e1
#
_entry.id   05616a713522999dbf6750e7beb327e1
#
_cell.length_a   1.000
_cell.length_b   1.000
_cell.length_c   1.000
_cell.angle_alpha   90.00
_cell.angle_beta   90.00
_cell.angle_gamma   90.00
#
_symmetry.space_group_name_H-M   'P 1'
#
loop_
_entity.id
_entity.type
_entity.pdbx_description
1 polymer ?
#
loop_
_entity_poly.entity_id
_entity_poly.type
_entity_poly.pdbx_seq_one_letter_code
_entity_poly.pdbx_strand_id
1 'polypeptide(L)'
;MATENKLDTPEMRDFYNDLQGKNMDALWRHNFPSQTSAEKSAPYQPCRWRWDDIEPMIWRAGELVEPGPDAQRRVIQLRNPSLSPMGSATHTLTLAIQLVYPGEVAPSHRHTPTAIRFMLKGEPTTLVDGEPITMHPGDLVLTPNWTWHGHYNQTNEPAIWIDNLDVPIVGALKAGIHEDFPEGLDPANKLPDESFRRYGSGHLRPARSTGAQLISPLHAYPWEQTYQALHELASVEADPFDDVALEYTNPTTGGHVLPTLACQIQMLRPGVHTKAHKHSTSAVFHVFKGSGHTIVDGVRMDWKQGDFFSLPPWCTHEHVNASNSDEVVLYSSTDQPVFEALGLFREYAHEQNGGRQEVVAQYEERYG
;
A
#
# COMPACT_ATOMS: atom_id res chain seq x y z
N MET A 1 -23.73 -28.85 -40.16
CA MET A 1 -25.03 -28.55 -39.52
C MET A 1 -24.69 -27.74 -38.28
N ALA A 2 -25.11 -26.49 -38.22
CA ALA A 2 -24.96 -25.68 -37.00
C ALA A 2 -25.80 -26.33 -35.91
N THR A 3 -25.19 -26.75 -34.83
CA THR A 3 -25.91 -27.25 -33.64
C THR A 3 -26.76 -26.08 -33.09
N GLU A 4 -28.08 -26.22 -33.18
CA GLU A 4 -29.03 -25.29 -32.61
C GLU A 4 -28.69 -25.10 -31.12
N ASN A 5 -28.47 -23.85 -30.70
CA ASN A 5 -28.15 -23.54 -29.30
C ASN A 5 -29.42 -23.77 -28.47
N LYS A 6 -29.50 -24.93 -27.83
CA LYS A 6 -30.67 -25.38 -27.04
C LYS A 6 -31.02 -24.41 -25.89
N LEU A 7 -30.15 -23.45 -25.57
CA LEU A 7 -30.33 -22.46 -24.52
C LEU A 7 -30.88 -21.11 -25.05
N ASP A 8 -31.14 -20.99 -26.35
CA ASP A 8 -31.68 -19.76 -26.98
C ASP A 8 -32.99 -20.07 -27.77
N THR A 9 -33.90 -20.82 -27.17
CA THR A 9 -35.24 -21.04 -27.69
C THR A 9 -36.23 -20.00 -27.15
N PRO A 10 -37.38 -19.76 -27.79
CA PRO A 10 -38.41 -18.89 -27.23
C PRO A 10 -38.82 -19.28 -25.80
N GLU A 11 -39.00 -20.56 -25.52
CA GLU A 11 -39.35 -21.07 -24.18
C GLU A 11 -38.26 -20.76 -23.14
N MET A 12 -37.00 -20.85 -23.52
CA MET A 12 -35.89 -20.48 -22.64
C MET A 12 -35.84 -18.97 -22.35
N ARG A 13 -36.18 -18.14 -23.35
CA ARG A 13 -36.28 -16.68 -23.13
C ARG A 13 -37.43 -16.32 -22.17
N ASP A 14 -38.57 -16.94 -22.34
CA ASP A 14 -39.69 -16.76 -21.41
C ASP A 14 -39.34 -17.21 -20.00
N PHE A 15 -38.67 -18.36 -19.84
CA PHE A 15 -38.17 -18.83 -18.56
C PHE A 15 -37.16 -17.82 -17.92
N TYR A 16 -36.24 -17.25 -18.69
CA TYR A 16 -35.31 -16.25 -18.17
C TYR A 16 -36.03 -14.96 -17.73
N ASN A 17 -37.05 -14.52 -18.48
CA ASN A 17 -37.88 -13.38 -18.07
C ASN A 17 -38.65 -13.69 -16.77
N ASP A 18 -39.18 -14.88 -16.61
CA ASP A 18 -39.86 -15.33 -15.41
C ASP A 18 -38.90 -15.37 -14.19
N LEU A 19 -37.65 -15.81 -14.38
CA LEU A 19 -36.64 -15.78 -13.34
C LEU A 19 -36.35 -14.35 -12.90
N GLN A 20 -36.10 -13.44 -13.86
CA GLN A 20 -35.82 -12.03 -13.56
C GLN A 20 -37.00 -11.33 -12.86
N GLY A 21 -38.23 -11.61 -13.26
CA GLY A 21 -39.43 -11.10 -12.59
C GLY A 21 -39.60 -11.56 -11.14
N LYS A 22 -38.88 -12.61 -10.74
CA LYS A 22 -38.89 -13.17 -9.38
C LYS A 22 -37.55 -12.95 -8.64
N ASN A 23 -36.71 -12.05 -9.11
CA ASN A 23 -35.32 -11.79 -8.58
C ASN A 23 -34.44 -13.06 -8.56
N MET A 24 -34.61 -13.92 -9.56
CA MET A 24 -33.77 -15.10 -9.79
C MET A 24 -33.03 -14.98 -11.12
N ASP A 25 -31.89 -15.65 -11.27
CA ASP A 25 -31.12 -15.70 -12.50
C ASP A 25 -30.61 -17.11 -12.78
N ALA A 26 -30.33 -17.39 -14.05
CA ALA A 26 -29.85 -18.67 -14.52
C ALA A 26 -28.32 -18.69 -14.54
N LEU A 27 -27.71 -19.35 -13.55
CA LEU A 27 -26.26 -19.36 -13.36
C LEU A 27 -25.48 -19.81 -14.61
N TRP A 28 -26.02 -20.72 -15.40
CA TRP A 28 -25.40 -21.20 -16.66
C TRP A 28 -25.35 -20.16 -17.78
N ARG A 29 -26.03 -19.00 -17.64
CA ARG A 29 -25.90 -17.86 -18.57
C ARG A 29 -24.67 -17.02 -18.29
N HIS A 30 -24.14 -17.12 -17.06
CA HIS A 30 -22.93 -16.44 -16.68
C HIS A 30 -21.75 -17.34 -17.04
N ASN A 31 -21.05 -16.99 -18.09
CA ASN A 31 -19.73 -17.55 -18.35
C ASN A 31 -18.83 -17.11 -17.20
N PHE A 32 -18.59 -18.01 -16.23
CA PHE A 32 -17.41 -17.85 -15.38
C PHE A 32 -16.23 -17.80 -16.32
N PRO A 33 -15.41 -16.72 -16.32
CA PRO A 33 -14.27 -16.66 -17.19
C PRO A 33 -13.38 -17.86 -16.87
N SER A 34 -13.35 -18.84 -17.78
CA SER A 34 -12.40 -19.95 -17.73
C SER A 34 -11.04 -19.47 -18.18
N GLN A 35 -10.50 -18.43 -17.48
CA GLN A 35 -9.16 -17.95 -17.74
C GLN A 35 -8.19 -18.76 -16.89
N THR A 36 -7.20 -19.33 -17.54
CA THR A 36 -6.02 -19.84 -16.84
C THR A 36 -5.27 -18.68 -16.19
N SER A 37 -4.48 -18.95 -15.18
CA SER A 37 -3.64 -17.92 -14.54
C SER A 37 -2.67 -17.25 -15.52
N ALA A 38 -2.27 -17.95 -16.59
CA ALA A 38 -1.44 -17.39 -17.65
C ALA A 38 -2.18 -16.33 -18.49
N GLU A 39 -3.49 -16.50 -18.68
CA GLU A 39 -4.35 -15.58 -19.44
C GLU A 39 -4.87 -14.41 -18.60
N LYS A 40 -4.72 -14.47 -17.28
CA LYS A 40 -5.13 -13.38 -16.38
C LYS A 40 -4.29 -12.13 -16.65
N SER A 41 -4.96 -11.01 -16.86
CA SER A 41 -4.36 -9.69 -17.07
C SER A 41 -4.85 -8.71 -16.02
N ALA A 42 -4.19 -7.57 -15.92
CA ALA A 42 -4.55 -6.50 -15.01
C ALA A 42 -6.00 -6.02 -15.27
N PRO A 43 -6.83 -5.88 -14.22
CA PRO A 43 -8.22 -5.44 -14.36
C PRO A 43 -8.36 -3.94 -14.57
N TYR A 44 -7.32 -3.16 -14.32
CA TYR A 44 -7.22 -1.71 -14.51
C TYR A 44 -5.77 -1.32 -14.79
N GLN A 45 -5.51 -0.06 -15.11
CA GLN A 45 -4.19 0.39 -15.52
C GLN A 45 -3.31 0.76 -14.32
N PRO A 46 -1.97 0.56 -14.39
CA PRO A 46 -1.03 1.14 -13.44
C PRO A 46 -1.13 2.67 -13.48
N CYS A 47 -0.73 3.31 -12.39
CA CYS A 47 -0.73 4.76 -12.29
C CYS A 47 0.56 5.24 -11.62
N ARG A 48 1.10 6.37 -12.12
CA ARG A 48 2.22 7.07 -11.48
C ARG A 48 1.76 8.47 -11.05
N TRP A 49 2.29 8.94 -9.93
CA TRP A 49 2.13 10.31 -9.44
C TRP A 49 3.53 10.88 -9.19
N ARG A 50 3.85 11.95 -9.89
CA ARG A 50 5.17 12.58 -9.81
C ARG A 50 5.26 13.48 -8.58
N TRP A 51 6.38 13.43 -7.88
CA TRP A 51 6.61 14.33 -6.76
C TRP A 51 6.58 15.81 -7.17
N ASP A 52 7.08 16.12 -8.37
CA ASP A 52 7.04 17.48 -8.93
C ASP A 52 5.61 18.04 -9.06
N ASP A 53 4.61 17.19 -9.22
CA ASP A 53 3.20 17.58 -9.29
C ASP A 53 2.55 17.57 -7.90
N ILE A 54 2.97 16.67 -7.01
CA ILE A 54 2.42 16.50 -5.66
C ILE A 54 2.89 17.59 -4.72
N GLU A 55 4.19 17.85 -4.64
CA GLU A 55 4.79 18.75 -3.65
C GLU A 55 4.20 20.18 -3.73
N PRO A 56 4.03 20.80 -4.91
CA PRO A 56 3.37 22.11 -5.00
C PRO A 56 1.92 22.10 -4.47
N MET A 57 1.19 20.99 -4.67
CA MET A 57 -0.18 20.87 -4.18
C MET A 57 -0.24 20.71 -2.66
N ILE A 58 0.74 20.01 -2.05
CA ILE A 58 0.85 19.91 -0.58
C ILE A 58 1.05 21.31 0.03
N TRP A 59 2.00 22.08 -0.50
CA TRP A 59 2.27 23.44 0.00
C TRP A 59 1.07 24.37 -0.25
N ARG A 60 0.42 24.25 -1.40
CA ARG A 60 -0.79 24.99 -1.71
C ARG A 60 -1.94 24.66 -0.76
N ALA A 61 -2.11 23.39 -0.41
CA ALA A 61 -3.08 22.99 0.62
C ALA A 61 -2.71 23.59 1.99
N GLY A 62 -1.42 23.68 2.31
CA GLY A 62 -0.91 24.34 3.51
C GLY A 62 -1.29 25.81 3.61
N GLU A 63 -1.28 26.53 2.50
CA GLU A 63 -1.70 27.94 2.42
C GLU A 63 -3.22 28.15 2.52
N LEU A 64 -4.00 27.21 1.98
CA LEU A 64 -5.45 27.36 1.81
C LEU A 64 -6.30 26.75 2.90
N VAL A 65 -5.77 25.71 3.57
CA VAL A 65 -6.54 24.90 4.53
C VAL A 65 -5.93 25.02 5.92
N GLU A 66 -6.64 25.65 6.84
CA GLU A 66 -6.29 25.64 8.27
C GLU A 66 -6.95 24.42 8.93
N PRO A 67 -6.20 23.63 9.74
CA PRO A 67 -6.81 22.56 10.54
C PRO A 67 -7.88 23.11 11.48
N GLY A 68 -9.08 22.52 11.46
CA GLY A 68 -10.21 22.97 12.23
C GLY A 68 -11.43 22.09 12.05
N PRO A 69 -12.62 22.51 12.52
CA PRO A 69 -13.83 21.70 12.44
C PRO A 69 -14.23 21.28 11.02
N ASP A 70 -13.93 22.11 10.01
CA ASP A 70 -14.28 21.88 8.61
C ASP A 70 -13.21 21.02 7.87
N ALA A 71 -11.98 20.99 8.39
CA ALA A 71 -10.87 20.23 7.82
C ALA A 71 -9.91 19.81 8.94
N GLN A 72 -10.23 18.74 9.64
CA GLN A 72 -9.41 18.25 10.77
C GLN A 72 -7.97 17.91 10.36
N ARG A 73 -7.75 17.57 9.10
CA ARG A 73 -6.46 17.14 8.56
C ARG A 73 -6.25 17.66 7.15
N ARG A 74 -5.04 18.10 6.83
CA ARG A 74 -4.60 18.41 5.48
C ARG A 74 -4.04 17.17 4.82
N VAL A 75 -4.88 16.46 4.08
CA VAL A 75 -4.56 15.19 3.42
C VAL A 75 -4.92 15.28 1.94
N ILE A 76 -3.95 15.01 1.07
CA ILE A 76 -4.14 14.91 -0.38
C ILE A 76 -4.14 13.44 -0.76
N GLN A 77 -5.25 12.97 -1.33
CA GLN A 77 -5.38 11.59 -1.77
C GLN A 77 -4.90 11.41 -3.21
N LEU A 78 -4.04 10.41 -3.43
CA LEU A 78 -3.60 10.01 -4.76
C LEU A 78 -4.62 9.02 -5.35
N ARG A 79 -5.18 9.38 -6.50
CA ARG A 79 -6.27 8.63 -7.13
C ARG A 79 -5.82 8.06 -8.46
N ASN A 80 -6.07 6.78 -8.68
CA ASN A 80 -5.90 6.17 -9.99
C ASN A 80 -7.15 6.45 -10.86
N PRO A 81 -7.06 7.20 -11.96
CA PRO A 81 -8.21 7.57 -12.77
C PRO A 81 -8.93 6.38 -13.39
N SER A 82 -8.24 5.25 -13.62
CA SER A 82 -8.86 4.02 -14.15
C SER A 82 -9.79 3.31 -13.14
N LEU A 83 -9.80 3.75 -11.87
CA LEU A 83 -10.69 3.27 -10.80
C LEU A 83 -11.82 4.24 -10.46
N SER A 84 -12.07 5.27 -11.28
CA SER A 84 -13.18 6.19 -11.05
C SER A 84 -14.53 5.45 -11.03
N PRO A 85 -15.46 5.76 -10.10
CA PRO A 85 -15.44 6.83 -9.09
C PRO A 85 -14.83 6.43 -7.73
N MET A 86 -14.21 5.27 -7.58
CA MET A 86 -13.73 4.73 -6.30
C MET A 86 -12.78 5.68 -5.55
N GLY A 87 -11.96 6.45 -6.28
CA GLY A 87 -11.07 7.45 -5.68
C GLY A 87 -9.92 6.87 -4.87
N SER A 88 -9.41 5.69 -5.21
CA SER A 88 -8.31 5.01 -4.54
C SER A 88 -7.08 4.82 -5.43
N ALA A 89 -5.94 4.46 -4.87
CA ALA A 89 -4.71 4.19 -5.61
C ALA A 89 -4.75 2.81 -6.29
N THR A 90 -5.32 1.82 -5.59
CA THR A 90 -5.68 0.50 -6.14
C THR A 90 -7.12 0.15 -5.74
N HIS A 91 -7.65 -0.98 -6.20
CA HIS A 91 -9.00 -1.42 -5.82
C HIS A 91 -9.14 -1.77 -4.33
N THR A 92 -8.03 -1.93 -3.61
CA THR A 92 -7.96 -2.33 -2.20
C THR A 92 -7.27 -1.29 -1.30
N LEU A 93 -6.44 -0.41 -1.88
CA LEU A 93 -5.55 0.48 -1.13
C LEU A 93 -5.84 1.95 -1.45
N THR A 94 -5.99 2.76 -0.40
CA THR A 94 -5.97 4.22 -0.45
C THR A 94 -4.57 4.71 -0.15
N LEU A 95 -4.07 5.65 -0.93
CA LEU A 95 -2.78 6.31 -0.74
C LEU A 95 -3.00 7.81 -0.61
N ALA A 96 -2.47 8.41 0.45
CA ALA A 96 -2.63 9.83 0.72
C ALA A 96 -1.36 10.43 1.33
N ILE A 97 -1.24 11.74 1.28
CA ILE A 97 -0.10 12.48 1.82
C ILE A 97 -0.63 13.55 2.76
N GLN A 98 -0.16 13.53 3.99
CA GLN A 98 -0.55 14.48 5.03
C GLN A 98 0.56 15.49 5.30
N LEU A 99 0.15 16.76 5.54
CA LEU A 99 1.01 17.86 5.95
C LEU A 99 0.56 18.39 7.32
N VAL A 100 1.53 18.55 8.25
CA VAL A 100 1.32 19.19 9.56
C VAL A 100 2.42 20.22 9.79
N TYR A 101 2.04 21.47 9.95
CA TYR A 101 2.97 22.57 10.24
C TYR A 101 3.44 22.60 11.72
N PRO A 102 4.54 23.33 12.00
CA PRO A 102 4.96 23.61 13.37
C PRO A 102 3.81 24.15 14.23
N GLY A 103 3.64 23.60 15.42
CA GLY A 103 2.61 23.98 16.39
C GLY A 103 1.21 23.43 16.13
N GLU A 104 1.00 22.76 14.98
CA GLU A 104 -0.32 22.18 14.68
C GLU A 104 -0.56 20.83 15.35
N VAL A 105 -1.84 20.59 15.58
CA VAL A 105 -2.38 19.35 16.13
C VAL A 105 -3.44 18.80 15.18
N ALA A 106 -3.32 17.55 14.79
CA ALA A 106 -4.37 16.77 14.17
C ALA A 106 -5.06 15.94 15.25
N PRO A 107 -6.33 16.25 15.61
CA PRO A 107 -7.02 15.63 16.73
C PRO A 107 -7.06 14.10 16.64
N SER A 108 -7.12 13.45 17.81
CA SER A 108 -7.24 11.99 17.86
C SER A 108 -8.61 11.54 17.39
N HIS A 109 -8.58 10.46 16.63
CA HIS A 109 -9.74 9.70 16.24
C HIS A 109 -9.41 8.22 16.17
N ARG A 110 -10.39 7.37 15.95
CA ARG A 110 -10.22 5.97 15.59
C ARG A 110 -11.16 5.58 14.48
N HIS A 111 -10.75 4.65 13.67
CA HIS A 111 -11.54 4.10 12.57
C HIS A 111 -11.24 2.63 12.32
N THR A 112 -12.19 1.93 11.70
CA THR A 112 -12.02 0.51 11.36
C THR A 112 -11.02 0.25 10.24
N PRO A 113 -10.82 1.11 9.22
CA PRO A 113 -9.68 0.98 8.35
C PRO A 113 -8.36 1.01 9.14
N THR A 114 -7.42 0.18 8.73
CA THR A 114 -6.04 0.22 9.20
C THR A 114 -5.27 1.30 8.45
N ALA A 115 -4.37 2.01 9.13
CA ALA A 115 -3.46 2.96 8.51
C ALA A 115 -2.00 2.60 8.78
N ILE A 116 -1.17 2.82 7.77
CA ILE A 116 0.28 2.73 7.85
C ILE A 116 0.84 4.10 7.45
N ARG A 117 1.83 4.58 8.18
CA ARG A 117 2.53 5.81 7.84
C ARG A 117 3.97 5.53 7.48
N PHE A 118 4.41 6.10 6.37
CA PHE A 118 5.83 6.12 6.01
C PHE A 118 6.29 7.56 5.95
N MET A 119 7.29 7.90 6.76
CA MET A 119 7.69 9.28 6.98
C MET A 119 8.57 9.81 5.87
N LEU A 120 8.25 11.01 5.33
CA LEU A 120 9.00 11.65 4.25
C LEU A 120 9.85 12.82 4.72
N LYS A 121 9.29 13.68 5.60
CA LYS A 121 9.95 14.92 6.02
C LYS A 121 9.50 15.35 7.41
N GLY A 122 10.43 15.93 8.20
CA GLY A 122 10.17 16.45 9.54
C GLY A 122 10.17 15.36 10.61
N GLU A 123 9.90 15.77 11.85
CA GLU A 123 9.94 14.88 13.03
C GLU A 123 8.72 15.12 13.93
N PRO A 124 7.49 14.87 13.45
CA PRO A 124 6.30 15.01 14.27
C PRO A 124 6.16 13.85 15.25
N THR A 125 5.27 14.01 16.22
CA THR A 125 4.86 12.92 17.11
C THR A 125 3.48 12.43 16.72
N THR A 126 3.32 11.11 16.61
CA THR A 126 2.00 10.45 16.58
C THR A 126 1.72 9.80 17.93
N LEU A 127 0.46 9.88 18.37
CA LEU A 127 -0.05 9.08 19.48
C LEU A 127 -0.71 7.83 18.91
N VAL A 128 -0.41 6.66 19.46
CA VAL A 128 -1.04 5.40 19.12
C VAL A 128 -1.49 4.71 20.41
N ASP A 129 -2.78 4.75 20.70
CA ASP A 129 -3.35 4.28 21.99
C ASP A 129 -2.58 4.81 23.20
N GLY A 130 -2.30 6.11 23.23
CA GLY A 130 -1.60 6.79 24.30
C GLY A 130 -0.08 6.57 24.32
N GLU A 131 0.50 5.91 23.33
CA GLU A 131 1.95 5.80 23.13
C GLU A 131 2.43 6.94 22.24
N PRO A 132 3.27 7.86 22.73
CA PRO A 132 3.92 8.86 21.89
C PRO A 132 5.07 8.24 21.09
N ILE A 133 5.03 8.44 19.78
CA ILE A 133 6.05 7.96 18.84
C ILE A 133 6.55 9.15 18.03
N THR A 134 7.83 9.49 18.16
CA THR A 134 8.46 10.48 17.28
C THR A 134 8.85 9.79 15.97
N MET A 135 8.37 10.33 14.86
CA MET A 135 8.62 9.77 13.53
C MET A 135 9.77 10.49 12.84
N HIS A 136 10.70 9.75 12.24
CA HIS A 136 11.81 10.30 11.44
C HIS A 136 11.69 9.86 9.98
N PRO A 137 12.26 10.62 9.01
CA PRO A 137 12.21 10.24 7.60
C PRO A 137 12.68 8.79 7.36
N GLY A 138 11.85 8.01 6.66
CA GLY A 138 12.07 6.58 6.41
C GLY A 138 11.46 5.63 7.45
N ASP A 139 11.02 6.13 8.60
CA ASP A 139 10.32 5.31 9.60
C ASP A 139 8.98 4.82 9.05
N LEU A 140 8.66 3.56 9.36
CA LEU A 140 7.33 2.99 9.19
C LEU A 140 6.61 2.98 10.53
N VAL A 141 5.41 3.56 10.58
CA VAL A 141 4.58 3.60 11.79
C VAL A 141 3.19 3.04 11.50
N LEU A 142 2.76 2.11 12.35
CA LEU A 142 1.47 1.45 12.26
C LEU A 142 0.43 2.19 13.11
N THR A 143 -0.75 2.36 12.56
CA THR A 143 -1.96 2.69 13.29
C THR A 143 -3.00 1.61 12.99
N PRO A 144 -3.03 0.55 13.80
CA PRO A 144 -3.95 -0.55 13.60
C PRO A 144 -5.41 -0.10 13.65
N ASN A 145 -6.29 -0.92 13.07
CA ASN A 145 -7.72 -0.66 13.10
C ASN A 145 -8.23 -0.47 14.53
N TRP A 146 -9.17 0.45 14.69
CA TRP A 146 -9.85 0.78 15.95
C TRP A 146 -8.93 1.27 17.08
N THR A 147 -7.74 1.76 16.73
CA THR A 147 -6.74 2.33 17.64
C THR A 147 -6.90 3.84 17.67
N TRP A 148 -6.98 4.44 18.88
CA TRP A 148 -6.95 5.90 19.01
C TRP A 148 -5.63 6.45 18.50
N HIS A 149 -5.67 7.47 17.65
CA HIS A 149 -4.48 8.10 17.12
C HIS A 149 -4.69 9.56 16.75
N GLY A 150 -3.70 10.36 17.07
CA GLY A 150 -3.61 11.77 16.74
C GLY A 150 -2.17 12.17 16.45
N HIS A 151 -1.95 13.37 15.94
CA HIS A 151 -0.62 13.84 15.60
C HIS A 151 -0.41 15.26 16.07
N TYR A 152 0.81 15.59 16.44
CA TYR A 152 1.21 16.96 16.71
C TYR A 152 2.65 17.20 16.25
N ASN A 153 2.93 18.43 15.83
CA ASN A 153 4.26 18.83 15.42
C ASN A 153 4.77 19.95 16.31
N GLN A 154 5.65 19.60 17.26
CA GLN A 154 6.28 20.56 18.18
C GLN A 154 7.68 21.00 17.69
N THR A 155 8.09 20.59 16.49
CA THR A 155 9.34 21.01 15.88
C THR A 155 9.19 22.35 15.16
N ASN A 156 10.29 22.87 14.59
CA ASN A 156 10.27 24.09 13.80
C ASN A 156 10.15 23.84 12.27
N GLU A 157 10.03 22.57 11.87
CA GLU A 157 9.97 22.18 10.45
C GLU A 157 8.62 21.54 10.13
N PRO A 158 8.07 21.76 8.93
CA PRO A 158 6.87 21.05 8.48
C PRO A 158 7.10 19.55 8.40
N ALA A 159 6.08 18.79 8.74
CA ALA A 159 6.10 17.34 8.67
C ALA A 159 5.20 16.83 7.55
N ILE A 160 5.72 15.89 6.75
CA ILE A 160 5.02 15.26 5.63
C ILE A 160 5.23 13.75 5.70
N TRP A 161 4.14 12.98 5.58
CA TRP A 161 4.19 11.53 5.52
C TRP A 161 3.14 10.95 4.57
N ILE A 162 3.34 9.70 4.21
CA ILE A 162 2.38 8.88 3.47
C ILE A 162 1.41 8.24 4.46
N ASP A 163 0.12 8.31 4.17
CA ASP A 163 -0.91 7.46 4.77
C ASP A 163 -1.36 6.42 3.74
N ASN A 164 -1.20 5.14 4.06
CA ASN A 164 -1.72 4.03 3.27
C ASN A 164 -2.77 3.28 4.10
N LEU A 165 -3.98 3.11 3.54
CA LEU A 165 -5.11 2.52 4.25
C LEU A 165 -5.84 1.48 3.38
N ASP A 166 -6.50 0.54 4.05
CA ASP A 166 -7.35 -0.49 3.48
C ASP A 166 -8.83 -0.07 3.35
N VAL A 167 -9.09 1.23 3.20
CA VAL A 167 -10.45 1.80 3.12
C VAL A 167 -11.35 1.08 2.11
N PRO A 168 -10.89 0.75 0.88
CA PRO A 168 -11.74 0.04 -0.08
C PRO A 168 -12.14 -1.36 0.38
N ILE A 169 -11.27 -2.09 1.08
CA ILE A 169 -11.57 -3.41 1.65
C ILE A 169 -12.66 -3.28 2.72
N VAL A 170 -12.46 -2.38 3.68
CA VAL A 170 -13.43 -2.12 4.75
C VAL A 170 -14.76 -1.62 4.19
N GLY A 171 -14.72 -0.79 3.15
CA GLY A 171 -15.89 -0.32 2.43
C GLY A 171 -16.66 -1.44 1.72
N ALA A 172 -15.98 -2.37 1.06
CA ALA A 172 -16.58 -3.54 0.42
C ALA A 172 -17.28 -4.45 1.43
N LEU A 173 -16.69 -4.60 2.63
CA LEU A 173 -17.27 -5.35 3.74
C LEU A 173 -18.37 -4.60 4.49
N LYS A 174 -18.66 -3.33 4.15
CA LYS A 174 -19.60 -2.45 4.86
C LYS A 174 -19.32 -2.30 6.36
N ALA A 175 -18.04 -2.36 6.74
CA ALA A 175 -17.58 -2.37 8.13
C ALA A 175 -16.99 -1.01 8.59
N GLY A 176 -17.17 0.06 7.79
CA GLY A 176 -16.62 1.39 8.09
C GLY A 176 -17.29 2.05 9.29
N ILE A 177 -16.50 2.35 10.32
CA ILE A 177 -16.88 3.14 11.51
C ILE A 177 -15.76 4.14 11.78
N HIS A 178 -16.13 5.33 12.26
CA HIS A 178 -15.23 6.41 12.66
C HIS A 178 -15.75 7.07 13.94
N GLU A 179 -14.84 7.39 14.84
CA GLU A 179 -15.13 8.14 16.08
C GLU A 179 -14.03 9.18 16.34
N ASP A 180 -14.44 10.41 16.68
CA ASP A 180 -13.55 11.47 17.14
C ASP A 180 -13.32 11.35 18.65
N PHE A 181 -12.11 11.67 19.10
CA PHE A 181 -11.81 11.75 20.52
C PHE A 181 -12.36 13.07 21.09
N PRO A 182 -13.23 13.05 22.13
CA PRO A 182 -13.98 14.24 22.56
C PRO A 182 -13.12 15.42 23.01
N GLU A 183 -11.96 15.15 23.62
CA GLU A 183 -11.06 16.16 24.18
C GLU A 183 -9.94 16.57 23.20
N GLY A 184 -10.04 16.23 21.93
CA GLY A 184 -9.06 16.56 20.91
C GLY A 184 -7.96 15.51 20.79
N LEU A 185 -6.91 15.52 21.59
CA LEU A 185 -5.90 14.48 21.66
C LEU A 185 -6.20 13.48 22.77
N ASP A 186 -6.02 12.19 22.50
CA ASP A 186 -6.02 11.17 23.53
C ASP A 186 -4.80 11.34 24.46
N PRO A 187 -4.93 11.05 25.76
CA PRO A 187 -3.85 11.28 26.71
C PRO A 187 -2.66 10.33 26.47
N ALA A 188 -1.45 10.86 26.48
CA ALA A 188 -0.23 10.06 26.53
C ALA A 188 -0.14 9.35 27.90
N ASN A 189 -0.45 8.07 27.95
CA ASN A 189 -0.48 7.26 29.16
C ASN A 189 0.51 6.07 29.14
N LYS A 190 1.30 5.96 28.05
CA LYS A 190 2.41 5.02 27.90
C LYS A 190 3.73 5.78 27.77
N LEU A 191 4.83 5.08 27.96
CA LEU A 191 6.16 5.67 27.72
C LEU A 191 6.37 5.95 26.23
N PRO A 192 7.17 6.97 25.87
CA PRO A 192 7.57 7.16 24.49
C PRO A 192 8.25 5.89 23.94
N ASP A 193 7.85 5.49 22.73
CA ASP A 193 8.35 4.32 22.03
C ASP A 193 8.26 3.02 22.86
N GLU A 194 7.22 2.88 23.67
CA GLU A 194 7.08 1.70 24.56
C GLU A 194 6.98 0.40 23.77
N SER A 195 6.26 0.38 22.65
CA SER A 195 6.14 -0.79 21.78
C SER A 195 7.50 -1.21 21.22
N PHE A 196 8.31 -0.24 20.81
CA PHE A 196 9.66 -0.49 20.31
C PHE A 196 10.58 -1.00 21.41
N ARG A 197 10.52 -0.47 22.64
CA ARG A 197 11.28 -0.98 23.80
C ARG A 197 10.92 -2.42 24.14
N ARG A 198 9.69 -2.85 23.86
CA ARG A 198 9.21 -4.21 24.13
C ARG A 198 9.56 -5.22 23.03
N TYR A 199 9.49 -4.79 21.77
CA TYR A 199 9.49 -5.68 20.59
C TYR A 199 10.52 -5.32 19.52
N GLY A 200 11.16 -4.16 19.59
CA GLY A 200 12.05 -3.64 18.55
C GLY A 200 13.38 -4.40 18.38
N SER A 201 13.71 -5.34 19.29
CA SER A 201 14.90 -6.19 19.14
C SER A 201 14.78 -7.20 17.99
N GLY A 202 13.58 -7.42 17.45
CA GLY A 202 13.31 -8.34 16.34
C GLY A 202 13.32 -9.83 16.70
N HIS A 203 14.23 -10.26 17.55
CA HIS A 203 14.40 -11.69 17.93
C HIS A 203 14.15 -11.98 19.42
N LEU A 204 13.80 -10.95 20.20
CA LEU A 204 13.43 -11.09 21.62
C LEU A 204 12.08 -10.42 21.87
N ARG A 205 11.24 -11.04 22.69
CA ARG A 205 9.98 -10.50 23.16
C ARG A 205 9.81 -10.69 24.66
N PRO A 206 8.95 -9.92 25.33
CA PRO A 206 8.69 -10.13 26.75
C PRO A 206 8.25 -11.57 27.03
N ALA A 207 8.90 -12.23 28.00
CA ALA A 207 8.70 -13.66 28.28
C ALA A 207 7.27 -14.03 28.69
N ARG A 208 6.49 -13.07 29.22
CA ARG A 208 5.08 -13.24 29.61
C ARG A 208 4.13 -12.46 28.68
N SER A 209 4.49 -12.31 27.39
CA SER A 209 3.59 -11.73 26.41
C SER A 209 2.39 -12.65 26.12
N THR A 210 1.30 -12.05 25.62
CA THR A 210 0.02 -12.73 25.36
C THR A 210 0.04 -13.74 24.20
N GLY A 211 1.20 -14.14 23.71
CA GLY A 211 1.34 -15.07 22.57
C GLY A 211 1.31 -14.38 21.23
N ALA A 212 0.96 -15.14 20.18
CA ALA A 212 0.85 -14.62 18.82
C ALA A 212 -0.35 -13.66 18.71
N GLN A 213 -0.12 -12.48 18.14
CA GLN A 213 -1.14 -11.46 17.88
C GLN A 213 -1.29 -11.28 16.37
N LEU A 214 -2.51 -11.20 15.88
CA LEU A 214 -2.78 -11.00 14.46
C LEU A 214 -2.30 -9.62 13.97
N ILE A 215 -2.36 -8.61 14.84
CA ILE A 215 -1.89 -7.26 14.62
C ILE A 215 -0.55 -7.11 15.33
N SER A 216 0.43 -6.52 14.65
CA SER A 216 1.73 -6.25 15.27
C SER A 216 1.60 -5.36 16.51
N PRO A 217 2.13 -5.76 17.67
CA PRO A 217 2.21 -4.90 18.83
C PRO A 217 3.40 -3.92 18.77
N LEU A 218 4.26 -4.01 17.75
CA LEU A 218 5.31 -3.06 17.43
C LEU A 218 4.73 -2.00 16.52
N HIS A 219 4.64 -0.75 16.99
CA HIS A 219 4.01 0.32 16.24
C HIS A 219 4.98 1.10 15.35
N ALA A 220 6.28 1.06 15.62
CA ALA A 220 7.28 1.79 14.86
C ALA A 220 8.47 0.91 14.46
N TYR A 221 8.90 1.07 13.21
CA TYR A 221 10.06 0.41 12.60
C TYR A 221 11.03 1.50 12.12
N PRO A 222 12.12 1.76 12.89
CA PRO A 222 13.04 2.84 12.59
C PRO A 222 13.84 2.61 11.30
N TRP A 223 14.01 3.68 10.52
CA TRP A 223 14.74 3.65 9.26
C TRP A 223 16.18 3.18 9.40
N GLU A 224 16.88 3.63 10.43
CA GLU A 224 18.30 3.26 10.64
C GLU A 224 18.47 1.74 10.69
N GLN A 225 17.60 1.04 11.44
CA GLN A 225 17.66 -0.43 11.55
C GLN A 225 17.21 -1.09 10.23
N THR A 226 16.20 -0.56 9.59
CA THR A 226 15.71 -1.05 8.29
C THR A 226 16.79 -0.92 7.21
N TYR A 227 17.46 0.22 7.14
CA TYR A 227 18.50 0.47 6.14
C TYR A 227 19.75 -0.38 6.39
N GLN A 228 20.13 -0.55 7.66
CA GLN A 228 21.20 -1.48 8.04
C GLN A 228 20.88 -2.91 7.62
N ALA A 229 19.68 -3.39 7.89
CA ALA A 229 19.26 -4.74 7.53
C ALA A 229 19.25 -4.98 6.01
N LEU A 230 18.86 -3.97 5.19
CA LEU A 230 18.97 -4.04 3.72
C LEU A 230 20.42 -4.25 3.28
N HIS A 231 21.36 -3.51 3.82
CA HIS A 231 22.78 -3.65 3.47
C HIS A 231 23.39 -4.96 3.95
N GLU A 232 22.95 -5.46 5.09
CA GLU A 232 23.37 -6.79 5.58
C GLU A 232 22.87 -7.89 4.64
N LEU A 233 21.59 -7.86 4.24
CA LEU A 233 21.05 -8.83 3.28
C LEU A 233 21.73 -8.71 1.91
N ALA A 234 22.02 -7.52 1.43
CA ALA A 234 22.70 -7.27 0.15
C ALA A 234 24.07 -7.93 0.06
N SER A 235 24.73 -8.17 1.20
CA SER A 235 26.04 -8.84 1.28
C SER A 235 25.95 -10.37 1.17
N VAL A 236 24.77 -10.93 1.33
CA VAL A 236 24.55 -12.40 1.44
C VAL A 236 23.81 -12.94 0.25
N GLU A 237 22.69 -12.32 -0.11
CA GLU A 237 21.75 -12.86 -1.08
C GLU A 237 21.13 -11.76 -1.96
N ALA A 238 20.68 -12.17 -3.16
CA ALA A 238 19.84 -11.36 -4.05
C ALA A 238 18.74 -12.22 -4.61
N ASP A 239 17.50 -11.76 -4.51
CA ASP A 239 16.37 -12.39 -5.18
C ASP A 239 16.35 -12.00 -6.66
N PRO A 240 16.03 -12.92 -7.59
CA PRO A 240 16.01 -12.62 -9.02
C PRO A 240 14.88 -11.64 -9.42
N PHE A 241 13.81 -11.51 -8.64
CA PHE A 241 12.64 -10.68 -8.93
C PHE A 241 12.66 -9.35 -8.17
N ASP A 242 13.26 -9.34 -6.96
CA ASP A 242 13.22 -8.18 -6.06
C ASP A 242 14.59 -7.62 -5.69
N ASP A 243 15.71 -8.30 -6.10
CA ASP A 243 17.09 -8.02 -5.70
C ASP A 243 17.28 -8.15 -4.19
N VAL A 244 17.18 -7.06 -3.43
CA VAL A 244 17.29 -7.07 -1.97
C VAL A 244 15.99 -6.51 -1.38
N ALA A 245 15.12 -7.37 -0.89
CA ALA A 245 13.84 -6.97 -0.32
C ALA A 245 13.65 -7.54 1.09
N LEU A 246 13.14 -6.71 1.98
CA LEU A 246 12.78 -7.06 3.35
C LEU A 246 11.32 -6.73 3.60
N GLU A 247 10.61 -7.61 4.28
CA GLU A 247 9.27 -7.34 4.77
C GLU A 247 9.33 -6.89 6.23
N TYR A 248 8.56 -5.86 6.56
CA TYR A 248 8.31 -5.47 7.94
C TYR A 248 7.44 -6.52 8.62
N THR A 249 7.91 -7.12 9.70
CA THR A 249 7.26 -8.28 10.31
C THR A 249 6.65 -7.99 11.67
N ASN A 250 5.59 -8.71 11.98
CA ASN A 250 5.01 -8.76 13.31
C ASN A 250 5.91 -9.61 14.23
N PRO A 251 6.53 -9.05 15.27
CA PRO A 251 7.51 -9.75 16.12
C PRO A 251 6.90 -10.90 16.95
N THR A 252 5.58 -11.02 17.00
CA THR A 252 4.90 -12.10 17.74
C THR A 252 4.62 -13.32 16.89
N THR A 253 4.60 -13.17 15.55
CA THR A 253 4.27 -14.24 14.59
C THR A 253 5.37 -14.50 13.58
N GLY A 254 6.17 -13.48 13.23
CA GLY A 254 7.08 -13.49 12.09
C GLY A 254 6.40 -13.32 10.73
N GLY A 255 5.08 -13.09 10.71
CA GLY A 255 4.29 -12.79 9.51
C GLY A 255 4.04 -11.29 9.33
N HIS A 256 3.11 -10.96 8.48
CA HIS A 256 2.75 -9.57 8.12
C HIS A 256 2.42 -8.69 9.34
N VAL A 257 2.73 -7.42 9.23
CA VAL A 257 2.49 -6.44 10.32
C VAL A 257 1.00 -6.27 10.65
N LEU A 258 0.14 -6.42 9.67
CA LEU A 258 -1.31 -6.21 9.77
C LEU A 258 -2.07 -7.25 8.95
N PRO A 259 -3.34 -7.55 9.31
CA PRO A 259 -4.13 -8.57 8.63
C PRO A 259 -4.49 -8.23 7.17
N THR A 260 -4.50 -6.94 6.82
CA THR A 260 -4.95 -6.44 5.52
C THR A 260 -3.85 -5.81 4.70
N LEU A 261 -2.73 -5.45 5.33
CA LEU A 261 -1.62 -4.72 4.71
C LEU A 261 -0.28 -5.37 5.09
N ALA A 262 0.52 -5.70 4.09
CA ALA A 262 1.95 -5.98 4.23
C ALA A 262 2.76 -4.79 3.72
N CYS A 263 3.93 -4.58 4.29
CA CYS A 263 4.87 -3.54 3.90
C CYS A 263 6.23 -4.13 3.63
N GLN A 264 6.86 -3.63 2.58
CA GLN A 264 8.19 -4.06 2.17
C GLN A 264 9.07 -2.84 1.91
N ILE A 265 10.36 -3.05 2.08
CA ILE A 265 11.41 -2.13 1.67
C ILE A 265 12.36 -2.89 0.76
N GLN A 266 12.60 -2.35 -0.43
CA GLN A 266 13.39 -2.98 -1.48
C GLN A 266 14.55 -2.08 -1.86
N MET A 267 15.75 -2.64 -1.97
CA MET A 267 16.91 -1.95 -2.50
C MET A 267 17.32 -2.60 -3.83
N LEU A 268 17.34 -1.82 -4.88
CA LEU A 268 17.92 -2.22 -6.16
C LEU A 268 19.37 -1.72 -6.20
N ARG A 269 20.31 -2.65 -6.22
CA ARG A 269 21.75 -2.33 -6.31
C ARG A 269 22.07 -1.69 -7.67
N PRO A 270 23.21 -0.97 -7.79
CA PRO A 270 23.63 -0.37 -9.06
C PRO A 270 23.64 -1.38 -10.20
N GLY A 271 23.04 -1.00 -11.34
CA GLY A 271 23.00 -1.81 -12.56
C GLY A 271 22.05 -3.01 -12.55
N VAL A 272 21.25 -3.19 -11.49
CA VAL A 272 20.31 -4.30 -11.41
C VAL A 272 19.12 -4.09 -12.36
N HIS A 273 18.79 -5.15 -13.07
CA HIS A 273 17.55 -5.34 -13.80
C HIS A 273 16.94 -6.66 -13.33
N THR A 274 15.87 -6.62 -12.57
CA THR A 274 15.22 -7.80 -12.00
C THR A 274 14.55 -8.66 -13.09
N LYS A 275 14.14 -9.86 -12.74
CA LYS A 275 13.24 -10.64 -13.59
C LYS A 275 11.79 -10.18 -13.38
N ALA A 276 11.00 -10.38 -14.42
CA ALA A 276 9.58 -10.06 -14.39
C ALA A 276 8.77 -11.18 -13.75
N HIS A 277 7.78 -10.79 -12.96
CA HIS A 277 6.76 -11.67 -12.41
C HIS A 277 5.40 -10.98 -12.38
N LYS A 278 4.36 -11.71 -12.05
CA LYS A 278 3.02 -11.18 -11.77
C LYS A 278 2.38 -11.91 -10.60
N HIS A 279 1.57 -11.21 -9.85
CA HIS A 279 0.83 -11.78 -8.71
C HIS A 279 -0.62 -11.30 -8.66
N SER A 280 -1.44 -12.00 -7.87
CA SER A 280 -2.87 -11.71 -7.72
C SER A 280 -3.17 -10.47 -6.89
N THR A 281 -2.18 -9.92 -6.20
CA THR A 281 -2.29 -8.77 -5.29
C THR A 281 -2.00 -7.46 -6.01
N SER A 282 -2.44 -6.34 -5.43
CA SER A 282 -2.04 -5.00 -5.84
C SER A 282 -0.98 -4.42 -4.90
N ALA A 283 -0.21 -3.47 -5.40
CA ALA A 283 0.80 -2.77 -4.62
C ALA A 283 0.83 -1.28 -4.94
N VAL A 284 1.21 -0.49 -3.95
CA VAL A 284 1.61 0.91 -4.11
C VAL A 284 3.06 1.06 -3.72
N PHE A 285 3.80 1.86 -4.46
CA PHE A 285 5.23 2.08 -4.29
C PHE A 285 5.52 3.56 -4.07
N HIS A 286 6.53 3.84 -3.28
CA HIS A 286 7.15 5.15 -3.14
C HIS A 286 8.66 5.03 -3.41
N VAL A 287 9.19 5.88 -4.25
CA VAL A 287 10.62 5.97 -4.53
C VAL A 287 11.29 6.80 -3.43
N PHE A 288 11.76 6.13 -2.38
CA PHE A 288 12.37 6.81 -1.25
C PHE A 288 13.76 7.36 -1.57
N LYS A 289 14.53 6.64 -2.41
CA LYS A 289 15.88 7.04 -2.82
C LYS A 289 16.17 6.62 -4.26
N GLY A 290 16.86 7.48 -5.01
CA GLY A 290 17.38 7.17 -6.34
C GLY A 290 16.38 7.39 -7.47
N SER A 291 16.66 6.80 -8.63
CA SER A 291 15.83 6.86 -9.84
C SER A 291 16.01 5.61 -10.68
N GLY A 292 14.99 5.27 -11.45
CA GLY A 292 14.99 4.08 -12.29
C GLY A 292 13.73 3.97 -13.12
N HIS A 293 13.33 2.77 -13.44
CA HIS A 293 12.05 2.51 -14.11
C HIS A 293 11.49 1.13 -13.78
N THR A 294 10.19 1.02 -13.92
CA THR A 294 9.45 -0.25 -13.85
C THR A 294 8.89 -0.54 -15.24
N ILE A 295 9.01 -1.78 -15.71
CA ILE A 295 8.33 -2.22 -16.93
C ILE A 295 7.09 -2.99 -16.50
N VAL A 296 5.92 -2.51 -16.93
CA VAL A 296 4.60 -3.08 -16.55
C VAL A 296 3.87 -3.47 -17.82
N ASP A 297 3.64 -4.77 -18.04
CA ASP A 297 3.00 -5.31 -19.26
C ASP A 297 3.61 -4.73 -20.55
N GLY A 298 4.94 -4.63 -20.62
CA GLY A 298 5.70 -4.08 -21.73
C GLY A 298 5.76 -2.55 -21.80
N VAL A 299 5.15 -1.84 -20.88
CA VAL A 299 5.17 -0.36 -20.81
C VAL A 299 6.22 0.09 -19.80
N ARG A 300 7.21 0.86 -20.23
CA ARG A 300 8.24 1.43 -19.36
C ARG A 300 7.73 2.68 -18.65
N MET A 301 7.77 2.67 -17.34
CA MET A 301 7.41 3.76 -16.44
C MET A 301 8.66 4.25 -15.69
N ASP A 302 9.22 5.37 -16.12
CA ASP A 302 10.36 6.00 -15.44
C ASP A 302 9.90 6.69 -14.16
N TRP A 303 10.72 6.65 -13.11
CA TRP A 303 10.46 7.29 -11.83
C TRP A 303 11.76 7.79 -11.18
N LYS A 304 11.62 8.74 -10.27
CA LYS A 304 12.71 9.31 -9.47
C LYS A 304 12.29 9.47 -8.01
N GLN A 305 13.25 9.78 -7.16
CA GLN A 305 13.01 10.04 -5.74
C GLN A 305 11.83 10.98 -5.52
N GLY A 306 10.95 10.59 -4.60
CA GLY A 306 9.70 11.25 -4.26
C GLY A 306 8.48 10.74 -5.03
N ASP A 307 8.64 10.16 -6.22
CA ASP A 307 7.54 9.65 -7.02
C ASP A 307 6.81 8.47 -6.35
N PHE A 308 5.56 8.31 -6.76
CA PHE A 308 4.71 7.18 -6.36
C PHE A 308 4.19 6.47 -7.61
N PHE A 309 3.95 5.18 -7.46
CA PHE A 309 3.23 4.43 -8.49
C PHE A 309 2.43 3.27 -7.89
N SER A 310 1.39 2.85 -8.61
CA SER A 310 0.59 1.68 -8.24
C SER A 310 0.61 0.62 -9.33
N LEU A 311 0.71 -0.63 -8.89
CA LEU A 311 0.62 -1.80 -9.72
C LEU A 311 -0.70 -2.53 -9.46
N PRO A 312 -1.54 -2.74 -10.49
CA PRO A 312 -2.75 -3.54 -10.37
C PRO A 312 -2.41 -5.03 -10.22
N PRO A 313 -3.35 -5.84 -9.68
CA PRO A 313 -3.16 -7.28 -9.66
C PRO A 313 -3.01 -7.84 -11.08
N TRP A 314 -2.24 -8.91 -11.21
CA TRP A 314 -2.00 -9.64 -12.46
C TRP A 314 -1.21 -8.89 -13.54
N CYS A 315 -0.72 -7.66 -13.31
CA CYS A 315 0.22 -7.03 -14.23
C CYS A 315 1.60 -7.68 -14.08
N THR A 316 2.23 -7.99 -15.22
CA THR A 316 3.62 -8.46 -15.24
C THR A 316 4.53 -7.25 -15.03
N HIS A 317 5.44 -7.31 -14.06
CA HIS A 317 6.30 -6.18 -13.75
C HIS A 317 7.72 -6.61 -13.37
N GLU A 318 8.65 -5.70 -13.57
CA GLU A 318 10.07 -5.80 -13.21
C GLU A 318 10.65 -4.41 -12.97
N HIS A 319 11.69 -4.31 -12.16
CA HIS A 319 12.32 -3.04 -11.79
C HIS A 319 13.74 -2.93 -12.32
N VAL A 320 14.15 -1.73 -12.69
CA VAL A 320 15.48 -1.47 -13.24
C VAL A 320 16.11 -0.27 -12.55
N ASN A 321 17.28 -0.48 -11.98
CA ASN A 321 18.21 0.57 -11.57
C ASN A 321 19.31 0.70 -12.63
N ALA A 322 19.24 1.73 -13.46
CA ALA A 322 20.21 1.96 -14.51
C ALA A 322 21.46 2.74 -14.06
N SER A 323 21.52 3.20 -12.80
CA SER A 323 22.72 3.82 -12.23
C SER A 323 23.84 2.79 -12.07
N ASN A 324 25.06 3.16 -12.37
CA ASN A 324 26.23 2.31 -12.16
C ASN A 324 26.87 2.50 -10.76
N SER A 325 26.41 3.48 -9.99
CA SER A 325 27.01 3.87 -8.71
C SER A 325 26.02 3.95 -7.55
N ASP A 326 24.76 4.28 -7.85
CA ASP A 326 23.79 4.63 -6.83
C ASP A 326 22.74 3.53 -6.68
N GLU A 327 22.39 3.22 -5.46
CA GLU A 327 21.28 2.33 -5.15
C GLU A 327 19.94 3.06 -5.26
N VAL A 328 18.90 2.29 -5.50
CA VAL A 328 17.51 2.73 -5.39
C VAL A 328 16.88 2.08 -4.17
N VAL A 329 16.06 2.83 -3.45
CA VAL A 329 15.23 2.28 -2.36
C VAL A 329 13.77 2.57 -2.64
N LEU A 330 12.97 1.50 -2.70
CA LEU A 330 11.52 1.53 -2.88
C LEU A 330 10.85 1.07 -1.59
N TYR A 331 9.95 1.88 -1.06
CA TYR A 331 8.97 1.43 -0.07
C TYR A 331 7.73 0.95 -0.80
N SER A 332 7.15 -0.17 -0.37
CA SER A 332 5.88 -0.65 -0.92
C SER A 332 4.92 -1.15 0.15
N SER A 333 3.63 -1.10 -0.19
CA SER A 333 2.55 -1.68 0.60
C SER A 333 1.60 -2.45 -0.33
N THR A 334 1.15 -3.61 0.13
CA THR A 334 0.35 -4.57 -0.64
C THR A 334 -0.79 -5.14 0.20
N ASP A 335 -1.84 -5.59 -0.48
CA ASP A 335 -2.99 -6.29 0.08
C ASP A 335 -2.78 -7.82 0.22
N GLN A 336 -1.55 -8.29 0.09
CA GLN A 336 -1.17 -9.71 0.11
C GLN A 336 -1.77 -10.50 1.30
N PRO A 337 -1.76 -9.98 2.55
CA PRO A 337 -2.30 -10.71 3.70
C PRO A 337 -3.76 -11.15 3.53
N VAL A 338 -4.57 -10.32 2.87
CA VAL A 338 -5.99 -10.65 2.58
C VAL A 338 -6.08 -11.81 1.60
N PHE A 339 -5.27 -11.78 0.55
CA PHE A 339 -5.26 -12.85 -0.47
C PHE A 339 -4.74 -14.17 0.09
N GLU A 340 -3.75 -14.14 0.96
CA GLU A 340 -3.23 -15.33 1.65
C GLU A 340 -4.28 -15.91 2.61
N ALA A 341 -4.88 -15.08 3.45
CA ALA A 341 -5.89 -15.50 4.41
C ALA A 341 -7.12 -16.15 3.73
N LEU A 342 -7.45 -15.69 2.51
CA LEU A 342 -8.55 -16.21 1.70
C LEU A 342 -8.15 -17.35 0.75
N GLY A 343 -6.85 -17.72 0.69
CA GLY A 343 -6.34 -18.73 -0.24
C GLY A 343 -6.33 -18.28 -1.71
N LEU A 344 -6.32 -16.96 -1.95
CA LEU A 344 -6.38 -16.35 -3.28
C LEU A 344 -5.01 -15.91 -3.82
N PHE A 345 -3.97 -15.90 -3.00
CA PHE A 345 -2.64 -15.50 -3.43
C PHE A 345 -2.09 -16.45 -4.50
N ARG A 346 -1.62 -15.88 -5.59
CA ARG A 346 -0.95 -16.58 -6.70
C ARG A 346 0.15 -15.68 -7.24
N GLU A 347 1.27 -16.29 -7.59
CA GLU A 347 2.42 -15.62 -8.19
C GLU A 347 2.99 -16.47 -9.33
N TYR A 348 3.45 -15.83 -10.41
CA TYR A 348 3.98 -16.47 -11.59
C TYR A 348 5.14 -15.67 -12.15
N ALA A 349 6.26 -16.35 -12.36
CA ALA A 349 7.40 -15.80 -13.07
C ALA A 349 7.06 -15.61 -14.56
N HIS A 350 7.63 -14.59 -15.17
CA HIS A 350 7.66 -14.43 -16.62
C HIS A 350 8.75 -15.33 -17.21
N GLU A 351 8.39 -16.28 -18.10
CA GLU A 351 9.31 -17.28 -18.60
C GLU A 351 9.99 -16.89 -19.92
N GLN A 352 9.40 -15.95 -20.66
CA GLN A 352 9.89 -15.54 -21.97
C GLN A 352 11.10 -14.61 -21.85
N ASN A 353 11.90 -14.52 -22.91
CA ASN A 353 13.02 -13.59 -23.05
C ASN A 353 13.98 -13.57 -21.81
N GLY A 354 14.29 -14.76 -21.28
CA GLY A 354 15.18 -14.89 -20.11
C GLY A 354 14.58 -14.35 -18.80
N GLY A 355 13.25 -14.25 -18.73
CA GLY A 355 12.52 -13.75 -17.58
C GLY A 355 12.32 -12.23 -17.57
N ARG A 356 12.43 -11.54 -18.71
CA ARG A 356 12.27 -10.08 -18.83
C ARG A 356 11.30 -9.73 -19.94
N GLN A 357 10.63 -8.60 -19.78
CA GLN A 357 9.69 -8.10 -20.78
C GLN A 357 10.40 -7.34 -21.91
N GLU A 358 9.83 -7.36 -23.08
CA GLU A 358 10.16 -6.42 -24.15
C GLU A 358 9.45 -5.08 -23.89
N VAL A 359 10.18 -3.97 -24.00
CA VAL A 359 9.59 -2.64 -23.90
C VAL A 359 8.96 -2.28 -25.24
N VAL A 360 7.64 -2.18 -25.27
CA VAL A 360 6.86 -1.85 -26.47
C VAL A 360 6.29 -0.43 -26.45
N ALA A 361 6.23 0.23 -25.28
CA ALA A 361 5.74 1.58 -25.13
C ALA A 361 6.38 2.31 -23.92
N GLN A 362 6.24 3.63 -23.91
CA GLN A 362 6.53 4.48 -22.74
C GLN A 362 5.21 4.81 -22.02
N TYR A 363 5.30 4.90 -20.69
CA TYR A 363 4.16 5.31 -19.89
C TYR A 363 3.82 6.79 -20.14
N GLU A 364 2.55 7.06 -20.37
CA GLU A 364 2.01 8.40 -20.50
C GLU A 364 1.14 8.74 -19.30
N GLU A 365 1.32 9.95 -18.73
CA GLU A 365 0.51 10.42 -17.60
C GLU A 365 -0.97 10.51 -17.99
N ARG A 366 -1.83 10.06 -17.10
CA ARG A 366 -3.28 10.13 -17.26
C ARG A 366 -3.85 11.09 -16.23
N TYR A 367 -4.07 12.31 -16.65
CA TYR A 367 -4.81 13.28 -15.85
C TYR A 367 -6.30 13.06 -16.12
N GLY A 368 -7.07 12.79 -15.04
CA GLY A 368 -8.52 12.54 -15.11
C GLY A 368 -9.34 13.82 -15.26
#